data_0636b25ac180514edb007128ba586a4c
#
_entry.id   0636b25ac180514edb007128ba586a4c
#
_cell.length_a   1.000
_cell.length_b   1.000
_cell.length_c   1.000
_cell.angle_alpha   90.00
_cell.angle_beta   90.00
_cell.angle_gamma   90.00
#
_symmetry.space_group_name_H-M   'P 1'
#
loop_
_entity.id
_entity.type
_entity.pdbx_description
1 polymer ?
#
loop_
_entity_poly.entity_id
_entity_poly.type
_entity_poly.pdbx_seq_one_letter_code
_entity_poly.pdbx_strand_id
1 'polypeptide(L)'
;MPDPLTEVVLLLRPAARFSKLVVGAGAWSAHRSDAPGPFYCAVIEGTCRLTLEDDEARVLEAGDFVLAPAMLAVTLSSLQASTGQAHTVPTNMGDGTFRIGAQDGPADLRIVIGHCSFGSPDAALLVSLLPRLVHVRSEPRLTTLVTLVGEEARATRPAREVVLARLLEVLLIEALRSLTASDTTPGLVRALSDARLAAAMRALHGAPARAWTVDGLAKEAALSRSSFFARFNRAMGMAPMEYLLAWRMALAKTLLSEQGLGVAQAAQRVGYGSASSFSVAFTRHTGSPPSQYARERAAAPAMSAMSAMSADAL
;
A
#
# COMPACT_ATOMS: atom_id res chain seq x y z
N MET A 1 -23.11 1.87 0.02
CA MET A 1 -22.48 0.95 -0.94
C MET A 1 -21.01 0.85 -0.57
N PRO A 2 -20.40 -0.33 -0.59
CA PRO A 2 -18.98 -0.48 -0.30
C PRO A 2 -18.16 0.32 -1.33
N ASP A 3 -17.14 1.02 -0.84
CA ASP A 3 -16.21 1.78 -1.67
C ASP A 3 -14.98 0.91 -1.98
N PRO A 4 -14.70 0.61 -3.27
CA PRO A 4 -13.62 -0.29 -3.65
C PRO A 4 -12.24 0.12 -3.11
N LEU A 5 -11.96 1.42 -3.03
CA LEU A 5 -10.70 1.91 -2.50
C LEU A 5 -10.57 1.59 -1.01
N THR A 6 -11.63 1.85 -0.24
CA THR A 6 -11.67 1.53 1.19
C THR A 6 -11.48 0.02 1.42
N GLU A 7 -12.15 -0.83 0.64
CA GLU A 7 -12.02 -2.28 0.78
C GLU A 7 -10.61 -2.78 0.49
N VAL A 8 -9.96 -2.25 -0.54
CA VAL A 8 -8.56 -2.60 -0.86
C VAL A 8 -7.62 -2.16 0.27
N VAL A 9 -7.77 -0.95 0.80
CA VAL A 9 -6.93 -0.46 1.91
C VAL A 9 -7.14 -1.29 3.18
N LEU A 10 -8.40 -1.61 3.53
CA LEU A 10 -8.69 -2.45 4.69
C LEU A 10 -8.13 -3.87 4.54
N LEU A 11 -8.17 -4.43 3.32
CA LEU A 11 -7.58 -5.74 3.05
C LEU A 11 -6.06 -5.71 3.07
N LEU A 12 -5.41 -4.61 2.72
CA LEU A 12 -3.95 -4.45 2.79
C LEU A 12 -3.43 -4.55 4.22
N ARG A 13 -4.19 -4.07 5.21
CA ARG A 13 -3.80 -4.06 6.64
C ARG A 13 -2.47 -3.38 6.88
N PRO A 14 -2.38 -2.09 6.65
CA PRO A 14 -1.16 -1.36 6.90
C PRO A 14 -0.81 -1.38 8.39
N ALA A 15 0.44 -1.69 8.69
CA ALA A 15 1.01 -1.63 10.03
C ALA A 15 2.31 -0.83 9.98
N ALA A 16 2.50 0.09 10.93
CA ALA A 16 3.71 0.88 11.00
C ALA A 16 4.89 -0.02 11.41
N ARG A 17 6.00 0.08 10.68
CA ARG A 17 7.27 -0.51 11.10
C ARG A 17 8.11 0.50 11.86
N PHE A 18 8.32 1.66 11.26
CA PHE A 18 8.94 2.80 11.92
C PHE A 18 8.62 4.09 11.18
N SER A 19 8.73 5.20 11.91
CA SER A 19 8.72 6.55 11.37
C SER A 19 9.81 7.35 12.07
N LYS A 20 10.55 8.18 11.31
CA LYS A 20 11.64 9.00 11.83
C LYS A 20 11.58 10.40 11.23
N LEU A 21 11.99 11.37 12.02
CA LEU A 21 12.29 12.71 11.54
C LEU A 21 13.75 12.73 11.06
N VAL A 22 13.98 13.19 9.85
CA VAL A 22 15.33 13.40 9.32
C VAL A 22 15.53 14.89 9.10
N VAL A 23 16.60 15.42 9.65
CA VAL A 23 17.09 16.78 9.41
C VAL A 23 18.35 16.73 8.56
N GLY A 24 18.36 17.45 7.45
CA GLY A 24 19.46 17.46 6.47
C GLY A 24 20.18 18.78 6.45
N ALA A 25 21.49 18.78 6.14
CA ALA A 25 22.29 19.97 5.91
C ALA A 25 23.39 19.70 4.88
N GLY A 26 23.59 20.62 3.94
CA GLY A 26 24.64 20.54 2.94
C GLY A 26 24.46 19.39 1.94
N ALA A 27 25.56 18.86 1.42
CA ALA A 27 25.53 17.78 0.43
C ALA A 27 25.40 16.40 1.09
N TRP A 28 24.37 15.64 0.73
CA TRP A 28 24.14 14.27 1.21
C TRP A 28 23.37 13.45 0.20
N SER A 29 23.52 12.13 0.29
CA SER A 29 22.76 11.15 -0.48
C SER A 29 22.49 9.93 0.39
N ALA A 30 21.25 9.50 0.47
CA ALA A 30 20.83 8.30 1.17
C ALA A 30 20.15 7.36 0.18
N HIS A 31 20.72 6.19 0.00
CA HIS A 31 20.15 5.13 -0.84
C HIS A 31 19.60 4.01 0.03
N ARG A 32 18.50 3.44 -0.43
CA ARG A 32 17.87 2.30 0.20
C ARG A 32 17.42 1.28 -0.84
N SER A 33 18.13 0.16 -0.92
CA SER A 33 17.80 -0.98 -1.79
C SER A 33 17.01 -2.07 -1.10
N ASP A 34 17.17 -2.22 0.23
CA ASP A 34 16.76 -3.41 0.98
C ASP A 34 15.60 -3.17 1.96
N ALA A 35 14.84 -2.09 1.77
CA ALA A 35 13.70 -1.81 2.64
C ALA A 35 12.54 -2.76 2.34
N PRO A 36 12.21 -3.69 3.21
CA PRO A 36 11.03 -4.50 3.03
C PRO A 36 9.77 -3.66 3.26
N GLY A 37 9.02 -3.40 2.20
CA GLY A 37 7.70 -2.83 2.30
C GLY A 37 7.54 -1.39 1.80
N PRO A 38 6.31 -0.87 1.92
CA PRO A 38 5.95 0.47 1.49
C PRO A 38 6.74 1.56 2.19
N PHE A 39 7.05 2.57 1.42
CA PHE A 39 7.77 3.76 1.88
C PHE A 39 6.86 4.99 1.72
N TYR A 40 6.88 5.87 2.70
CA TYR A 40 6.29 7.20 2.59
C TYR A 40 7.22 8.27 3.15
N CYS A 41 7.12 9.47 2.60
CA CYS A 41 7.78 10.64 3.18
C CYS A 41 6.95 11.89 2.97
N ALA A 42 7.15 12.87 3.86
CA ALA A 42 6.61 14.21 3.74
C ALA A 42 7.70 15.24 4.04
N VAL A 43 7.88 16.19 3.13
CA VAL A 43 8.81 17.29 3.32
C VAL A 43 8.13 18.36 4.17
N ILE A 44 8.67 18.62 5.35
CA ILE A 44 8.13 19.61 6.28
C ILE A 44 8.73 20.99 5.99
N GLU A 45 10.05 21.03 5.75
CA GLU A 45 10.80 22.25 5.45
C GLU A 45 11.92 21.94 4.45
N GLY A 46 12.21 22.88 3.57
CA GLY A 46 13.30 22.76 2.59
C GLY A 46 12.94 21.97 1.34
N THR A 47 13.97 21.46 0.68
CA THR A 47 13.87 20.73 -0.58
C THR A 47 14.82 19.56 -0.63
N CYS A 48 14.45 18.50 -1.32
CA CYS A 48 15.33 17.37 -1.61
C CYS A 48 14.98 16.74 -2.97
N ARG A 49 15.83 15.85 -3.44
CA ARG A 49 15.60 15.07 -4.67
C ARG A 49 15.27 13.64 -4.31
N LEU A 50 14.20 13.13 -4.90
CA LEU A 50 13.82 11.72 -4.88
C LEU A 50 14.17 11.09 -6.22
N THR A 51 14.87 9.98 -6.20
CA THR A 51 15.14 9.15 -7.39
C THR A 51 14.66 7.73 -7.07
N LEU A 52 13.83 7.18 -7.93
CA LEU A 52 13.47 5.76 -7.91
C LEU A 52 14.32 5.03 -8.95
N GLU A 53 14.59 3.76 -8.71
CA GLU A 53 15.18 2.89 -9.72
C GLU A 53 14.30 2.92 -10.99
N ASP A 54 14.90 3.19 -12.15
CA ASP A 54 14.23 3.31 -13.47
C ASP A 54 13.27 4.50 -13.65
N ASP A 55 13.29 5.53 -12.79
CA ASP A 55 12.44 6.72 -12.96
C ASP A 55 13.27 8.01 -12.96
N GLU A 56 12.70 9.08 -13.53
CA GLU A 56 13.33 10.40 -13.50
C GLU A 56 13.37 10.96 -12.07
N ALA A 57 14.47 11.64 -11.76
CA ALA A 57 14.62 12.30 -10.47
C ALA A 57 13.58 13.42 -10.30
N ARG A 58 12.91 13.44 -9.15
CA ARG A 58 11.89 14.45 -8.80
C ARG A 58 12.39 15.33 -7.67
N VAL A 59 12.19 16.62 -7.80
CA VAL A 59 12.42 17.56 -6.70
C VAL A 59 11.17 17.58 -5.83
N LEU A 60 11.36 17.38 -4.54
CA LEU A 60 10.33 17.49 -3.51
C LEU A 60 10.55 18.80 -2.74
N GLU A 61 9.47 19.50 -2.49
CA GLU A 61 9.44 20.79 -1.78
C GLU A 61 8.61 20.67 -0.50
N ALA A 62 8.72 21.68 0.36
CA ALA A 62 7.93 21.74 1.59
C ALA A 62 6.43 21.61 1.29
N GLY A 63 5.76 20.69 2.00
CA GLY A 63 4.36 20.31 1.78
C GLY A 63 4.16 19.12 0.82
N ASP A 64 5.20 18.66 0.16
CA ASP A 64 5.10 17.49 -0.71
C ASP A 64 5.04 16.19 0.12
N PHE A 65 4.15 15.30 -0.32
CA PHE A 65 4.00 13.95 0.19
C PHE A 65 4.27 12.92 -0.90
N VAL A 66 5.02 11.89 -0.56
CA VAL A 66 5.29 10.75 -1.45
C VAL A 66 4.95 9.45 -0.74
N LEU A 67 4.32 8.53 -1.49
CA LEU A 67 4.11 7.15 -1.07
C LEU A 67 4.48 6.21 -2.22
N ALA A 68 5.34 5.23 -1.94
CA ALA A 68 5.62 4.10 -2.80
C ALA A 68 5.02 2.83 -2.16
N PRO A 69 3.89 2.33 -2.65
CA PRO A 69 3.21 1.16 -2.06
C PRO A 69 3.97 -0.14 -2.26
N ALA A 70 4.75 -0.25 -3.33
CA ALA A 70 5.62 -1.41 -3.60
C ALA A 70 7.01 -1.21 -2.99
N MET A 71 7.73 -2.33 -2.86
CA MET A 71 9.17 -2.27 -2.58
C MET A 71 9.90 -1.69 -3.80
N LEU A 72 10.50 -0.53 -3.63
CA LEU A 72 11.29 0.12 -4.66
C LEU A 72 12.62 0.57 -4.04
N ALA A 73 13.69 0.50 -4.81
CA ALA A 73 14.92 1.19 -4.46
C ALA A 73 14.69 2.69 -4.56
N VAL A 74 15.00 3.39 -3.47
CA VAL A 74 14.76 4.83 -3.33
C VAL A 74 16.05 5.52 -2.95
N THR A 75 16.39 6.57 -3.67
CA THR A 75 17.48 7.49 -3.30
C THR A 75 16.88 8.85 -2.96
N LEU A 76 17.15 9.33 -1.76
CA LEU A 76 16.91 10.71 -1.36
C LEU A 76 18.25 11.44 -1.32
N SER A 77 18.34 12.64 -1.88
CA SER A 77 19.54 13.43 -1.85
C SER A 77 19.25 14.92 -1.74
N SER A 78 20.21 15.67 -1.21
CA SER A 78 20.18 17.14 -1.33
C SER A 78 20.30 17.55 -2.80
N LEU A 79 19.86 18.77 -3.13
CA LEU A 79 20.06 19.31 -4.48
C LEU A 79 21.53 19.57 -4.79
N GLN A 80 22.36 19.73 -3.77
CA GLN A 80 23.82 19.96 -3.87
C GLN A 80 24.62 18.67 -4.06
N ALA A 81 24.02 17.50 -3.85
CA ALA A 81 24.68 16.21 -4.01
C ALA A 81 25.07 15.97 -5.48
N SER A 82 26.33 15.63 -5.71
CA SER A 82 26.83 15.26 -7.03
C SER A 82 26.33 13.87 -7.44
N THR A 83 26.15 13.65 -8.74
CA THR A 83 25.85 12.31 -9.27
C THR A 83 27.01 11.37 -8.92
N GLY A 84 26.70 10.23 -8.28
CA GLY A 84 27.70 9.27 -7.82
C GLY A 84 28.34 9.59 -6.46
N GLN A 85 27.82 10.58 -5.73
CA GLN A 85 28.25 10.82 -4.35
C GLN A 85 28.03 9.57 -3.48
N ALA A 86 29.03 9.24 -2.63
CA ALA A 86 28.91 8.15 -1.67
C ALA A 86 27.70 8.37 -0.74
N HIS A 87 27.02 7.27 -0.40
CA HIS A 87 25.85 7.34 0.48
C HIS A 87 26.26 7.78 1.88
N THR A 88 25.50 8.73 2.40
CA THR A 88 25.69 9.29 3.74
C THR A 88 24.86 8.47 4.73
N VAL A 89 25.50 7.99 5.79
CA VAL A 89 24.79 7.32 6.89
C VAL A 89 24.19 8.36 7.82
N PRO A 90 22.90 8.33 8.11
CA PRO A 90 22.28 9.25 9.07
C PRO A 90 22.77 8.99 10.49
N THR A 91 23.08 10.05 11.23
CA THR A 91 23.45 10.00 12.66
C THR A 91 22.20 10.09 13.52
N ASN A 92 22.03 9.18 14.46
CA ASN A 92 20.92 9.22 15.42
C ASN A 92 21.19 10.32 16.46
N MET A 93 20.27 11.27 16.58
CA MET A 93 20.34 12.40 17.51
C MET A 93 19.63 12.13 18.85
N GLY A 94 18.98 10.97 19.01
CA GLY A 94 18.02 10.67 20.07
C GLY A 94 16.58 10.99 19.65
N ASP A 95 15.61 10.70 20.51
CA ASP A 95 14.18 11.01 20.36
C ASP A 95 13.53 10.65 19.01
N GLY A 96 14.16 9.77 18.22
CA GLY A 96 13.69 9.39 16.87
C GLY A 96 14.03 10.40 15.78
N THR A 97 14.91 11.36 16.05
CA THR A 97 15.47 12.31 15.08
C THR A 97 16.81 11.81 14.54
N PHE A 98 17.02 11.95 13.25
CA PHE A 98 18.26 11.58 12.57
C PHE A 98 18.81 12.78 11.81
N ARG A 99 20.11 12.98 11.83
CA ARG A 99 20.81 14.02 11.05
C ARG A 99 21.57 13.42 9.91
N ILE A 100 21.46 14.03 8.73
CA ILE A 100 22.17 13.60 7.51
C ILE A 100 22.92 14.76 6.88
N GLY A 101 24.10 14.48 6.32
CA GLY A 101 24.96 15.50 5.73
C GLY A 101 25.87 16.18 6.75
N ALA A 102 25.99 17.50 6.70
CA ALA A 102 26.81 18.26 7.64
C ALA A 102 26.28 18.10 9.07
N GLN A 103 27.16 17.73 9.99
CA GLN A 103 26.79 17.44 11.38
C GLN A 103 26.63 18.72 12.20
N ASP A 104 27.24 19.81 11.77
CA ASP A 104 27.19 21.11 12.42
C ASP A 104 26.38 22.12 11.61
N GLY A 105 25.94 23.19 12.26
CA GLY A 105 25.20 24.29 11.64
C GLY A 105 23.70 24.06 11.47
N PRO A 106 22.96 25.01 10.88
CA PRO A 106 21.52 24.92 10.70
C PRO A 106 21.14 23.85 9.67
N ALA A 107 20.05 23.15 9.92
CA ALA A 107 19.46 22.25 8.94
C ALA A 107 18.71 23.06 7.87
N ASP A 108 18.78 22.62 6.62
CA ASP A 108 18.09 23.18 5.47
C ASP A 108 16.96 22.28 4.95
N LEU A 109 16.81 21.10 5.55
CA LEU A 109 15.74 20.14 5.27
C LEU A 109 15.19 19.56 6.57
N ARG A 110 13.86 19.41 6.63
CA ARG A 110 13.15 18.57 7.59
C ARG A 110 12.16 17.68 6.86
N ILE A 111 12.31 16.38 7.00
CA ILE A 111 11.48 15.38 6.32
C ILE A 111 11.09 14.27 7.29
N VAL A 112 9.82 13.88 7.29
CA VAL A 112 9.36 12.68 7.99
C VAL A 112 9.40 11.52 7.01
N ILE A 113 10.08 10.45 7.39
CA ILE A 113 10.20 9.23 6.59
C ILE A 113 9.62 8.08 7.37
N GLY A 114 8.78 7.27 6.74
CA GLY A 114 8.23 6.10 7.36
C GLY A 114 8.16 4.89 6.44
N HIS A 115 8.15 3.74 7.09
CA HIS A 115 7.90 2.45 6.46
C HIS A 115 6.73 1.77 7.13
N CYS A 116 5.91 1.16 6.32
CA CYS A 116 4.85 0.29 6.79
C CYS A 116 5.03 -1.13 6.23
N SER A 117 4.24 -2.04 6.72
CA SER A 117 4.09 -3.37 6.15
C SER A 117 2.62 -3.59 5.83
N PHE A 118 2.35 -4.47 4.90
CA PHE A 118 0.99 -4.93 4.63
C PHE A 118 0.83 -6.34 5.18
N GLY A 119 -0.10 -6.50 6.13
CA GLY A 119 -0.40 -7.78 6.76
C GLY A 119 -1.27 -8.71 5.91
N SER A 120 -1.71 -8.25 4.74
CA SER A 120 -2.52 -9.06 3.83
C SER A 120 -1.72 -10.23 3.26
N PRO A 121 -2.30 -11.44 3.19
CA PRO A 121 -1.70 -12.54 2.44
C PRO A 121 -1.66 -12.28 0.92
N ASP A 122 -2.43 -11.32 0.44
CA ASP A 122 -2.49 -10.88 -0.96
C ASP A 122 -1.88 -9.50 -1.18
N ALA A 123 -0.99 -9.06 -0.28
CA ALA A 123 -0.39 -7.74 -0.37
C ALA A 123 0.21 -7.43 -1.76
N ALA A 124 0.92 -8.38 -2.37
CA ALA A 124 1.50 -8.20 -3.69
C ALA A 124 0.44 -7.92 -4.77
N LEU A 125 -0.68 -8.65 -4.77
CA LEU A 125 -1.80 -8.42 -5.68
C LEU A 125 -2.45 -7.06 -5.41
N LEU A 126 -2.80 -6.78 -4.15
CA LEU A 126 -3.47 -5.53 -3.78
C LEU A 126 -2.60 -4.32 -4.09
N VAL A 127 -1.29 -4.42 -3.86
CA VAL A 127 -0.31 -3.38 -4.20
C VAL A 127 -0.22 -3.18 -5.72
N SER A 128 -0.32 -4.24 -6.53
CA SER A 128 -0.32 -4.11 -8.00
C SER A 128 -1.51 -3.33 -8.55
N LEU A 129 -2.59 -3.18 -7.76
CA LEU A 129 -3.74 -2.36 -8.10
C LEU A 129 -3.53 -0.86 -7.77
N LEU A 130 -2.47 -0.53 -7.04
CA LEU A 130 -2.12 0.83 -6.65
C LEU A 130 -1.08 1.43 -7.60
N PRO A 131 -0.96 2.76 -7.69
CA PRO A 131 0.12 3.41 -8.43
C PRO A 131 1.49 3.03 -7.88
N ARG A 132 2.50 2.90 -8.75
CA ARG A 132 3.88 2.65 -8.32
C ARG A 132 4.39 3.74 -7.37
N LEU A 133 4.03 4.98 -7.66
CA LEU A 133 4.38 6.16 -6.86
C LEU A 133 3.17 7.10 -6.78
N VAL A 134 2.86 7.52 -5.58
CA VAL A 134 1.93 8.61 -5.28
C VAL A 134 2.77 9.82 -4.93
N HIS A 135 2.66 10.91 -5.68
CA HIS A 135 3.26 12.20 -5.35
C HIS A 135 2.16 13.24 -5.29
N VAL A 136 1.93 13.79 -4.13
CA VAL A 136 0.91 14.81 -3.86
C VAL A 136 1.60 16.08 -3.40
N ARG A 137 1.26 17.19 -4.03
CA ARG A 137 1.85 18.50 -3.73
C ARG A 137 0.93 19.32 -2.84
N SER A 138 1.52 19.91 -1.81
CA SER A 138 0.88 20.93 -0.97
C SER A 138 -0.48 20.51 -0.41
N GLU A 139 -0.63 19.25 0.07
CA GLU A 139 -1.84 18.76 0.71
C GLU A 139 -1.67 18.79 2.25
N PRO A 140 -2.20 19.80 2.95
CA PRO A 140 -1.99 19.97 4.39
C PRO A 140 -2.49 18.79 5.24
N ARG A 141 -3.55 18.08 4.77
CA ARG A 141 -4.07 16.91 5.49
C ARG A 141 -3.07 15.78 5.53
N LEU A 142 -2.35 15.53 4.43
CA LEU A 142 -1.31 14.50 4.38
C LEU A 142 -0.13 14.85 5.29
N THR A 143 0.31 16.10 5.28
CA THR A 143 1.36 16.59 6.18
C THR A 143 0.97 16.39 7.65
N THR A 144 -0.27 16.75 8.01
CA THR A 144 -0.81 16.56 9.37
C THR A 144 -0.82 15.08 9.76
N LEU A 145 -1.33 14.21 8.88
CA LEU A 145 -1.40 12.77 9.14
C LEU A 145 0.00 12.15 9.32
N VAL A 146 0.97 12.52 8.48
CA VAL A 146 2.34 12.03 8.61
C VAL A 146 2.99 12.51 9.91
N THR A 147 2.73 13.74 10.32
CA THR A 147 3.20 14.27 11.62
C THR A 147 2.63 13.45 12.77
N LEU A 148 1.30 13.19 12.78
CA LEU A 148 0.65 12.36 13.78
C LEU A 148 1.21 10.93 13.83
N VAL A 149 1.44 10.31 12.66
CA VAL A 149 2.08 9.00 12.57
C VAL A 149 3.48 9.05 13.17
N GLY A 150 4.26 10.09 12.84
CA GLY A 150 5.60 10.28 13.38
C GLY A 150 5.62 10.48 14.91
N GLU A 151 4.70 11.24 15.46
CA GLU A 151 4.56 11.45 16.90
C GLU A 151 4.14 10.17 17.63
N GLU A 152 3.11 9.50 17.13
CA GLU A 152 2.63 8.25 17.72
C GLU A 152 3.67 7.13 17.64
N ALA A 153 4.44 7.05 16.55
CA ALA A 153 5.50 6.06 16.39
C ALA A 153 6.62 6.21 17.44
N ARG A 154 6.87 7.43 17.91
CA ARG A 154 7.87 7.72 18.97
C ARG A 154 7.30 7.62 20.39
N ALA A 155 5.98 7.68 20.53
CA ALA A 155 5.33 7.65 21.83
C ALA A 155 5.26 6.22 22.38
N THR A 156 5.33 6.11 23.72
CA THR A 156 5.13 4.84 24.47
C THR A 156 3.74 4.81 25.10
N ARG A 157 2.70 5.13 24.31
CA ARG A 157 1.31 5.20 24.79
C ARG A 157 0.62 3.83 24.70
N PRO A 158 -0.32 3.54 25.60
CA PRO A 158 -1.19 2.36 25.44
C PRO A 158 -1.92 2.39 24.08
N ALA A 159 -2.14 1.21 23.49
CA ALA A 159 -2.82 1.04 22.19
C ALA A 159 -2.11 1.71 20.98
N ARG A 160 -0.83 2.12 21.12
CA ARG A 160 -0.04 2.75 20.04
C ARG A 160 -0.16 2.04 18.69
N GLU A 161 -0.01 0.72 18.66
CA GLU A 161 -0.05 -0.04 17.41
C GLU A 161 -1.41 0.05 16.71
N VAL A 162 -2.50 0.06 17.49
CA VAL A 162 -3.85 0.21 16.92
C VAL A 162 -4.04 1.61 16.36
N VAL A 163 -3.59 2.64 17.06
CA VAL A 163 -3.66 4.03 16.59
C VAL A 163 -2.84 4.20 15.32
N LEU A 164 -1.61 3.71 15.29
CA LEU A 164 -0.74 3.75 14.10
C LEU A 164 -1.36 3.05 12.89
N ALA A 165 -1.94 1.87 13.07
CA ALA A 165 -2.61 1.16 11.99
C ALA A 165 -3.76 1.99 11.40
N ARG A 166 -4.58 2.62 12.24
CA ARG A 166 -5.69 3.48 11.79
C ARG A 166 -5.22 4.76 11.10
N LEU A 167 -4.18 5.40 11.63
CA LEU A 167 -3.58 6.57 10.98
C LEU A 167 -3.01 6.23 9.60
N LEU A 168 -2.37 5.07 9.44
CA LEU A 168 -1.86 4.61 8.15
C LEU A 168 -2.97 4.25 7.15
N GLU A 169 -4.07 3.65 7.60
CA GLU A 169 -5.25 3.43 6.76
C GLU A 169 -5.78 4.76 6.21
N VAL A 170 -5.95 5.75 7.07
CA VAL A 170 -6.41 7.09 6.67
C VAL A 170 -5.41 7.77 5.75
N LEU A 171 -4.11 7.68 6.06
CA LEU A 171 -3.03 8.25 5.23
C LEU A 171 -3.03 7.67 3.81
N LEU A 172 -3.16 6.35 3.67
CA LEU A 172 -3.25 5.68 2.37
C LEU A 172 -4.48 6.12 1.59
N ILE A 173 -5.64 6.20 2.24
CA ILE A 173 -6.89 6.64 1.59
C ILE A 173 -6.76 8.08 1.10
N GLU A 174 -6.29 9.00 1.95
CA GLU A 174 -6.15 10.42 1.57
C GLU A 174 -5.10 10.60 0.46
N ALA A 175 -3.97 9.89 0.54
CA ALA A 175 -2.96 9.94 -0.52
C ALA A 175 -3.50 9.48 -1.87
N LEU A 176 -4.29 8.38 -1.90
CA LEU A 176 -4.87 7.85 -3.13
C LEU A 176 -6.03 8.72 -3.65
N ARG A 177 -6.79 9.38 -2.76
CA ARG A 177 -7.84 10.35 -3.14
C ARG A 177 -7.29 11.63 -3.76
N SER A 178 -6.11 12.05 -3.33
CA SER A 178 -5.47 13.28 -3.82
C SER A 178 -4.90 13.13 -5.24
N LEU A 179 -4.88 11.91 -5.80
CA LEU A 179 -4.44 11.67 -7.17
C LEU A 179 -5.51 12.07 -8.17
N THR A 180 -5.08 12.72 -9.23
CA THR A 180 -5.92 13.00 -10.40
C THR A 180 -5.82 11.87 -11.43
N ALA A 181 -6.79 11.77 -12.34
CA ALA A 181 -6.81 10.75 -13.39
C ALA A 181 -5.60 10.81 -14.34
N SER A 182 -4.98 11.99 -14.47
CA SER A 182 -3.81 12.23 -15.33
C SER A 182 -2.50 11.73 -14.71
N ASP A 183 -2.45 11.58 -13.37
CA ASP A 183 -1.22 11.30 -12.65
C ASP A 183 -1.01 9.81 -12.39
N THR A 184 -1.92 8.95 -12.87
CA THR A 184 -1.94 7.55 -12.47
C THR A 184 -1.55 6.59 -13.60
N THR A 185 -0.64 5.67 -13.28
CA THR A 185 -0.45 4.41 -13.99
C THR A 185 -1.75 3.59 -13.98
N PRO A 186 -1.92 2.58 -14.86
CA PRO A 186 -3.05 1.66 -14.75
C PRO A 186 -3.20 1.09 -13.34
N GLY A 187 -4.44 0.99 -12.86
CA GLY A 187 -4.76 0.49 -11.52
C GLY A 187 -6.13 0.97 -11.03
N LEU A 188 -6.42 0.65 -9.77
CA LEU A 188 -7.72 0.91 -9.15
C LEU A 188 -8.10 2.40 -9.16
N VAL A 189 -7.18 3.28 -8.80
CA VAL A 189 -7.43 4.73 -8.73
C VAL A 189 -7.86 5.27 -10.09
N ARG A 190 -7.15 4.86 -11.16
CA ARG A 190 -7.50 5.25 -12.53
C ARG A 190 -8.87 4.71 -12.95
N ALA A 191 -9.21 3.47 -12.57
CA ALA A 191 -10.53 2.92 -12.88
C ALA A 191 -11.65 3.66 -12.12
N LEU A 192 -11.41 4.06 -10.87
CA LEU A 192 -12.37 4.81 -10.06
C LEU A 192 -12.53 6.26 -10.48
N SER A 193 -11.56 6.86 -11.18
CA SER A 193 -11.66 8.20 -11.76
C SER A 193 -12.64 8.24 -12.97
N ASP A 194 -12.90 7.10 -13.60
CA ASP A 194 -13.93 7.00 -14.67
C ASP A 194 -15.26 6.65 -14.00
N ALA A 195 -16.22 7.57 -14.01
CA ALA A 195 -17.52 7.41 -13.35
C ALA A 195 -18.28 6.14 -13.79
N ARG A 196 -18.14 5.71 -15.05
CA ARG A 196 -18.76 4.50 -15.59
C ARG A 196 -18.09 3.23 -15.07
N LEU A 197 -16.75 3.19 -15.10
CA LEU A 197 -16.01 2.07 -14.51
C LEU A 197 -16.22 2.00 -13.01
N ALA A 198 -16.24 3.14 -12.32
CA ALA A 198 -16.51 3.23 -10.89
C ALA A 198 -17.87 2.64 -10.52
N ALA A 199 -18.90 2.82 -11.36
CA ALA A 199 -20.20 2.19 -11.13
C ALA A 199 -20.12 0.65 -11.18
N ALA A 200 -19.48 0.09 -12.20
CA ALA A 200 -19.27 -1.35 -12.32
C ALA A 200 -18.40 -1.91 -11.18
N MET A 201 -17.35 -1.19 -10.79
CA MET A 201 -16.47 -1.57 -9.69
C MET A 201 -17.22 -1.62 -8.35
N ARG A 202 -18.01 -0.58 -8.05
CA ARG A 202 -18.85 -0.57 -6.84
C ARG A 202 -19.88 -1.70 -6.83
N ALA A 203 -20.51 -2.01 -7.97
CA ALA A 203 -21.44 -3.12 -8.08
C ALA A 203 -20.75 -4.48 -7.86
N LEU A 204 -19.57 -4.68 -8.44
CA LEU A 204 -18.76 -5.88 -8.28
C LEU A 204 -18.34 -6.08 -6.82
N HIS A 205 -17.78 -5.06 -6.18
CA HIS A 205 -17.36 -5.09 -4.79
C HIS A 205 -18.54 -5.29 -3.84
N GLY A 206 -19.68 -4.63 -4.11
CA GLY A 206 -20.88 -4.77 -3.29
C GLY A 206 -21.56 -6.14 -3.34
N ALA A 207 -21.28 -6.92 -4.38
CA ALA A 207 -21.86 -8.24 -4.55
C ALA A 207 -20.87 -9.22 -5.21
N PRO A 208 -19.73 -9.53 -4.56
CA PRO A 208 -18.70 -10.39 -5.17
C PRO A 208 -19.19 -11.80 -5.45
N ALA A 209 -20.18 -12.28 -4.71
CA ALA A 209 -20.79 -13.60 -4.91
C ALA A 209 -21.71 -13.70 -6.12
N ARG A 210 -22.20 -12.57 -6.66
CA ARG A 210 -23.07 -12.56 -7.83
C ARG A 210 -22.38 -13.21 -9.04
N ALA A 211 -23.11 -13.97 -9.85
CA ALA A 211 -22.62 -14.56 -11.09
C ALA A 211 -22.37 -13.47 -12.16
N TRP A 212 -21.30 -12.72 -11.97
CA TRP A 212 -20.92 -11.64 -12.88
C TRP A 212 -20.46 -12.18 -14.22
N THR A 213 -20.81 -11.45 -15.27
CA THR A 213 -20.30 -11.61 -16.64
C THR A 213 -19.80 -10.26 -17.13
N VAL A 214 -19.01 -10.26 -18.20
CA VAL A 214 -18.56 -9.00 -18.83
C VAL A 214 -19.75 -8.17 -19.26
N ASP A 215 -20.82 -8.81 -19.79
CA ASP A 215 -22.05 -8.13 -20.17
C ASP A 215 -22.79 -7.53 -18.98
N GLY A 216 -22.82 -8.24 -17.85
CA GLY A 216 -23.41 -7.75 -16.60
C GLY A 216 -22.68 -6.50 -16.09
N LEU A 217 -21.35 -6.54 -16.06
CA LEU A 217 -20.54 -5.39 -15.66
C LEU A 217 -20.65 -4.22 -16.65
N ALA A 218 -20.72 -4.50 -17.94
CA ALA A 218 -20.90 -3.48 -18.98
C ALA A 218 -22.24 -2.74 -18.81
N LYS A 219 -23.32 -3.46 -18.41
CA LYS A 219 -24.62 -2.85 -18.10
C LYS A 219 -24.53 -1.91 -16.92
N GLU A 220 -23.84 -2.31 -15.82
CA GLU A 220 -23.62 -1.45 -14.65
C GLU A 220 -22.81 -0.16 -15.03
N ALA A 221 -21.91 -0.27 -16.03
CA ALA A 221 -21.15 0.86 -16.55
C ALA A 221 -21.89 1.69 -17.61
N ALA A 222 -23.10 1.30 -18.01
CA ALA A 222 -23.84 1.86 -19.14
C ALA A 222 -22.97 1.93 -20.44
N LEU A 223 -22.29 0.82 -20.75
CA LEU A 223 -21.42 0.65 -21.91
C LEU A 223 -21.78 -0.61 -22.70
N SER A 224 -21.38 -0.66 -23.97
CA SER A 224 -21.36 -1.92 -24.72
C SER A 224 -20.29 -2.85 -24.14
N ARG A 225 -20.45 -4.17 -24.33
CA ARG A 225 -19.48 -5.18 -23.86
C ARG A 225 -18.05 -4.88 -24.32
N SER A 226 -17.87 -4.57 -25.61
CA SER A 226 -16.56 -4.29 -26.18
C SER A 226 -15.94 -2.99 -25.63
N SER A 227 -16.74 -1.93 -25.53
CA SER A 227 -16.30 -0.66 -24.95
C SER A 227 -15.92 -0.78 -23.49
N PHE A 228 -16.71 -1.51 -22.69
CA PHE A 228 -16.41 -1.79 -21.29
C PHE A 228 -15.10 -2.56 -21.16
N PHE A 229 -14.97 -3.68 -21.88
CA PHE A 229 -13.77 -4.53 -21.81
C PHE A 229 -12.50 -3.74 -22.15
N ALA A 230 -12.49 -3.01 -23.26
CA ALA A 230 -11.33 -2.23 -23.69
C ALA A 230 -10.99 -1.11 -22.67
N ARG A 231 -12.02 -0.42 -22.16
CA ARG A 231 -11.85 0.67 -21.20
C ARG A 231 -11.35 0.15 -19.85
N PHE A 232 -11.94 -0.94 -19.36
CA PHE A 232 -11.54 -1.58 -18.10
C PHE A 232 -10.09 -2.08 -18.19
N ASN A 233 -9.74 -2.81 -19.24
CA ASN A 233 -8.38 -3.33 -19.42
C ASN A 233 -7.34 -2.20 -19.49
N ARG A 234 -7.64 -1.11 -20.20
CA ARG A 234 -6.76 0.08 -20.25
C ARG A 234 -6.61 0.75 -18.87
N ALA A 235 -7.69 0.81 -18.10
CA ALA A 235 -7.68 1.47 -16.79
C ALA A 235 -7.03 0.60 -15.71
N MET A 236 -7.33 -0.70 -15.69
CA MET A 236 -6.86 -1.63 -14.64
C MET A 236 -5.56 -2.35 -15.00
N GLY A 237 -5.20 -2.46 -16.29
CA GLY A 237 -4.08 -3.28 -16.73
C GLY A 237 -4.36 -4.78 -16.78
N MET A 238 -5.62 -5.20 -16.52
CA MET A 238 -6.04 -6.61 -16.53
C MET A 238 -7.50 -6.75 -16.97
N ALA A 239 -7.91 -7.97 -17.34
CA ALA A 239 -9.28 -8.23 -17.78
C ALA A 239 -10.30 -8.21 -16.61
N PRO A 240 -11.58 -7.84 -16.84
CA PRO A 240 -12.60 -7.73 -15.79
C PRO A 240 -12.82 -9.02 -14.99
N MET A 241 -12.83 -10.18 -15.65
CA MET A 241 -13.06 -11.45 -14.98
C MET A 241 -11.81 -11.97 -14.25
N GLU A 242 -10.64 -11.58 -14.69
CA GLU A 242 -9.37 -11.81 -14.00
C GLU A 242 -9.33 -11.02 -12.69
N TYR A 243 -9.70 -9.74 -12.74
CA TYR A 243 -9.86 -8.92 -11.55
C TYR A 243 -10.85 -9.51 -10.55
N LEU A 244 -12.04 -9.91 -11.02
CA LEU A 244 -13.05 -10.55 -10.16
C LEU A 244 -12.51 -11.82 -9.50
N LEU A 245 -11.81 -12.67 -10.25
CA LEU A 245 -11.21 -13.88 -9.72
C LEU A 245 -10.21 -13.55 -8.60
N ALA A 246 -9.29 -12.63 -8.89
CA ALA A 246 -8.28 -12.20 -7.92
C ALA A 246 -8.91 -11.61 -6.65
N TRP A 247 -9.93 -10.77 -6.81
CA TRP A 247 -10.69 -10.19 -5.70
C TRP A 247 -11.40 -11.25 -4.85
N ARG A 248 -12.08 -12.22 -5.48
CA ARG A 248 -12.71 -13.34 -4.78
C ARG A 248 -11.71 -14.18 -4.00
N MET A 249 -10.52 -14.41 -4.54
CA MET A 249 -9.47 -15.18 -3.87
C MET A 249 -8.90 -14.42 -2.67
N ALA A 250 -8.72 -13.10 -2.78
CA ALA A 250 -8.31 -12.27 -1.67
C ALA A 250 -9.33 -12.30 -0.52
N LEU A 251 -10.61 -12.14 -0.84
CA LEU A 251 -11.69 -12.28 0.15
C LEU A 251 -11.73 -13.69 0.77
N ALA A 252 -11.59 -14.74 -0.04
CA ALA A 252 -11.62 -16.13 0.43
C ALA A 252 -10.48 -16.42 1.43
N LYS A 253 -9.29 -15.90 1.16
CA LYS A 253 -8.15 -16.04 2.08
C LYS A 253 -8.45 -15.41 3.44
N THR A 254 -9.02 -14.23 3.48
CA THR A 254 -9.44 -13.56 4.72
C THR A 254 -10.54 -14.34 5.46
N LEU A 255 -11.56 -14.83 4.73
CA LEU A 255 -12.62 -15.63 5.31
C LEU A 255 -12.11 -16.92 5.97
N LEU A 256 -11.15 -17.58 5.32
CA LEU A 256 -10.59 -18.85 5.78
C LEU A 256 -9.61 -18.66 6.94
N SER A 257 -8.68 -17.71 6.84
CA SER A 257 -7.56 -17.58 7.78
C SER A 257 -7.91 -16.77 9.03
N GLU A 258 -8.86 -15.85 8.94
CA GLU A 258 -9.12 -14.88 10.02
C GLU A 258 -10.49 -15.02 10.64
N GLN A 259 -11.50 -15.24 9.80
CA GLN A 259 -12.85 -15.45 10.28
C GLN A 259 -13.10 -16.93 10.59
N GLY A 260 -12.14 -17.83 10.28
CA GLY A 260 -12.24 -19.25 10.59
C GLY A 260 -13.41 -19.96 9.89
N LEU A 261 -13.91 -19.39 8.77
CA LEU A 261 -15.04 -20.02 8.07
C LEU A 261 -14.63 -21.34 7.43
N GLY A 262 -15.56 -22.30 7.46
CA GLY A 262 -15.39 -23.56 6.72
C GLY A 262 -15.33 -23.33 5.21
N VAL A 263 -14.66 -24.24 4.51
CA VAL A 263 -14.44 -24.16 3.04
C VAL A 263 -15.74 -23.96 2.26
N ALA A 264 -16.81 -24.64 2.64
CA ALA A 264 -18.10 -24.53 1.98
C ALA A 264 -18.74 -23.12 2.16
N GLN A 265 -18.63 -22.56 3.36
CA GLN A 265 -19.13 -21.22 3.65
C GLN A 265 -18.32 -20.14 2.93
N ALA A 266 -16.99 -20.27 2.92
CA ALA A 266 -16.11 -19.38 2.17
C ALA A 266 -16.42 -19.42 0.67
N ALA A 267 -16.58 -20.62 0.09
CA ALA A 267 -16.98 -20.81 -1.31
C ALA A 267 -18.26 -20.05 -1.66
N GLN A 268 -19.30 -20.22 -0.84
CA GLN A 268 -20.59 -19.54 -1.04
C GLN A 268 -20.47 -18.01 -0.96
N ARG A 269 -19.71 -17.50 0.02
CA ARG A 269 -19.50 -16.05 0.23
C ARG A 269 -18.78 -15.38 -0.94
N VAL A 270 -17.93 -16.12 -1.65
CA VAL A 270 -17.20 -15.59 -2.81
C VAL A 270 -17.80 -16.01 -4.15
N GLY A 271 -19.00 -16.62 -4.14
CA GLY A 271 -19.81 -16.87 -5.34
C GLY A 271 -19.47 -18.14 -6.12
N TYR A 272 -19.02 -19.19 -5.41
CA TYR A 272 -18.89 -20.54 -5.97
C TYR A 272 -20.08 -21.41 -5.59
N GLY A 273 -20.62 -22.13 -6.57
CA GLY A 273 -21.79 -23.01 -6.36
C GLY A 273 -21.47 -24.29 -5.59
N SER A 274 -20.19 -24.66 -5.47
CA SER A 274 -19.76 -25.84 -4.70
C SER A 274 -18.38 -25.64 -4.06
N ALA A 275 -18.17 -26.33 -2.93
CA ALA A 275 -16.87 -26.35 -2.26
C ALA A 275 -15.77 -27.00 -3.13
N SER A 276 -16.12 -27.95 -3.99
CA SER A 276 -15.16 -28.63 -4.88
C SER A 276 -14.68 -27.69 -6.00
N SER A 277 -15.57 -27.00 -6.70
CA SER A 277 -15.19 -26.02 -7.74
C SER A 277 -14.37 -24.88 -7.16
N PHE A 278 -14.75 -24.41 -5.96
CA PHE A 278 -13.98 -23.43 -5.22
C PHE A 278 -12.56 -23.95 -4.89
N SER A 279 -12.45 -25.15 -4.33
CA SER A 279 -11.15 -25.73 -3.94
C SER A 279 -10.20 -25.87 -5.12
N VAL A 280 -10.70 -26.27 -6.29
CA VAL A 280 -9.91 -26.33 -7.52
C VAL A 280 -9.41 -24.93 -7.92
N ALA A 281 -10.32 -23.94 -7.97
CA ALA A 281 -9.96 -22.57 -8.33
C ALA A 281 -8.98 -21.95 -7.32
N PHE A 282 -9.23 -22.15 -6.03
CA PHE A 282 -8.37 -21.65 -4.94
C PHE A 282 -6.98 -22.27 -4.99
N THR A 283 -6.88 -23.60 -5.14
CA THR A 283 -5.60 -24.30 -5.24
C THR A 283 -4.81 -23.85 -6.47
N ARG A 284 -5.48 -23.67 -7.61
CA ARG A 284 -4.84 -23.15 -8.82
C ARG A 284 -4.29 -21.73 -8.63
N HIS A 285 -4.97 -20.91 -7.86
CA HIS A 285 -4.58 -19.51 -7.61
C HIS A 285 -3.51 -19.37 -6.52
N THR A 286 -3.57 -20.19 -5.48
CA THR A 286 -2.73 -20.06 -4.27
C THR A 286 -1.60 -21.08 -4.17
N GLY A 287 -1.66 -22.16 -4.94
CA GLY A 287 -0.73 -23.30 -4.85
C GLY A 287 -1.07 -24.30 -3.75
N SER A 288 -2.02 -24.01 -2.84
CA SER A 288 -2.40 -24.89 -1.74
C SER A 288 -3.92 -25.04 -1.58
N PRO A 289 -4.42 -26.22 -1.13
CA PRO A 289 -5.85 -26.41 -0.86
C PRO A 289 -6.35 -25.46 0.24
N PRO A 290 -7.65 -25.02 0.18
CA PRO A 290 -8.22 -24.05 1.14
C PRO A 290 -8.07 -24.49 2.60
N SER A 291 -8.27 -25.77 2.91
CA SER A 291 -8.17 -26.31 4.27
C SER A 291 -6.73 -26.34 4.79
N GLN A 292 -5.76 -26.58 3.91
CA GLN A 292 -4.34 -26.52 4.26
C GLN A 292 -3.92 -25.07 4.48
N TYR A 293 -4.30 -24.16 3.58
CA TYR A 293 -4.05 -22.74 3.69
C TYR A 293 -4.55 -22.15 5.03
N ALA A 294 -5.80 -22.51 5.43
CA ALA A 294 -6.37 -22.07 6.70
C ALA A 294 -5.55 -22.55 7.91
N ARG A 295 -5.13 -23.83 7.91
CA ARG A 295 -4.32 -24.41 9.00
C ARG A 295 -2.93 -23.77 9.11
N GLU A 296 -2.23 -23.59 7.99
CA GLU A 296 -0.89 -23.00 7.96
C GLU A 296 -0.90 -21.56 8.50
N ARG A 297 -1.94 -20.80 8.14
CA ARG A 297 -2.10 -19.42 8.62
C ARG A 297 -2.54 -19.32 10.08
N ALA A 298 -3.33 -20.24 10.58
CA ALA A 298 -3.66 -20.34 12.00
C ALA A 298 -2.45 -20.68 12.86
N ALA A 299 -1.49 -21.43 12.34
CA ALA A 299 -0.26 -21.81 13.04
C ALA A 299 0.84 -20.71 13.00
N ALA A 300 0.81 -19.81 12.03
CA ALA A 300 1.83 -18.78 11.81
C ALA A 300 2.00 -17.76 12.97
N PRO A 301 0.96 -17.33 13.71
CA PRO A 301 1.13 -16.39 14.84
C PRO A 301 1.98 -16.94 15.97
N ALA A 302 1.94 -18.26 16.22
CA ALA A 302 2.69 -18.90 17.29
C ALA A 302 4.22 -18.90 17.05
N MET A 303 4.64 -19.00 15.79
CA MET A 303 6.07 -19.00 15.44
C MET A 303 6.68 -17.59 15.40
N SER A 304 5.91 -16.55 15.01
CA SER A 304 6.39 -15.17 14.99
C SER A 304 6.62 -14.60 16.39
N ALA A 305 5.79 -14.98 17.36
CA ALA A 305 5.96 -14.58 18.75
C ALA A 305 7.20 -15.22 19.40
N MET A 306 7.54 -16.46 19.05
CA MET A 306 8.76 -17.14 19.55
C MET A 306 10.04 -16.56 18.95
N SER A 307 10.03 -16.11 17.68
CA SER A 307 11.19 -15.50 17.03
C SER A 307 11.49 -14.09 17.54
N ALA A 308 10.45 -13.33 17.93
CA ALA A 308 10.63 -12.00 18.51
C ALA A 308 11.24 -12.04 19.92
N MET A 309 10.89 -13.04 20.74
CA MET A 309 11.49 -13.24 22.07
C MET A 309 12.96 -13.67 22.03
N SER A 310 13.44 -14.23 20.91
CA SER A 310 14.85 -14.65 20.76
C SER A 310 15.75 -13.54 20.21
N ALA A 311 15.20 -12.50 19.62
CA ALA A 311 15.97 -11.37 19.05
C ALA A 311 16.25 -10.24 20.05
N ASP A 312 15.53 -10.19 21.18
CA ASP A 312 15.76 -9.22 22.28
C ASP A 312 16.81 -9.69 23.31
N ALA A 313 17.45 -10.83 23.07
CA ALA A 313 18.43 -11.43 24.00
C ALA A 313 19.88 -11.42 23.45
N LEU A 314 20.20 -10.57 22.44
CA LEU A 314 21.59 -10.40 21.97
C LEU A 314 21.92 -8.91 21.77
#